data_dad8eda28cd7554dca3caaa8b7a3d396
#
_entry.id   dad8eda28cd7554dca3caaa8b7a3d396
#
_cell.length_a   1.000
_cell.length_b   1.000
_cell.length_c   1.000
_cell.angle_alpha   90.00
_cell.angle_beta   90.00
_cell.angle_gamma   90.00
#
_symmetry.space_group_name_H-M   'P 1'
#
loop_
_entity.id
_entity.type
_entity.pdbx_description
1 polymer ?
#
loop_
_entity_poly.entity_id
_entity_poly.type
_entity_poly.pdbx_seq_one_letter_code
_entity_poly.pdbx_strand_id
1 'polypeptide(L)'
;MIDRKAFRSLSSGLYLITAKAGDARCGCVVNTLVQVASEPATLSVSLNKENATTAAILESGRFAATVLAEDTPMELIGTFGFHTSADTDKFAACASALDGAEVPYVTEHGLARFSVSVIETIDVGSHYLFVGVVEEAEVLSAGDPLTYAYYHAVKGGKTPPKAATYNNGD
;
A
#
# COMPACT_ATOMS: atom_id res chain seq x y z
N MET A 1 -14.86 19.69 18.42
CA MET A 1 -15.70 18.62 17.83
C MET A 1 -15.07 18.20 16.50
N ILE A 2 -14.92 16.91 16.22
CA ILE A 2 -14.37 16.41 14.95
C ILE A 2 -15.52 15.79 14.14
N ASP A 3 -15.88 16.42 13.02
CA ASP A 3 -16.79 15.82 12.06
C ASP A 3 -16.00 14.85 11.15
N ARG A 4 -16.19 13.56 11.37
CA ARG A 4 -15.48 12.51 10.62
C ARG A 4 -15.84 12.49 9.13
N LYS A 5 -16.98 13.03 8.72
CA LYS A 5 -17.37 13.14 7.31
C LYS A 5 -16.44 14.04 6.50
N ALA A 6 -15.79 15.00 7.16
CA ALA A 6 -14.81 15.87 6.51
C ALA A 6 -13.64 15.10 5.87
N PHE A 7 -13.23 13.95 6.47
CA PHE A 7 -12.15 13.13 5.93
C PHE A 7 -12.50 12.48 4.59
N ARG A 8 -13.79 12.33 4.24
CA ARG A 8 -14.23 11.81 2.95
C ARG A 8 -13.93 12.75 1.78
N SER A 9 -13.60 14.00 2.06
CA SER A 9 -13.19 14.98 1.06
C SER A 9 -11.71 14.88 0.69
N LEU A 10 -10.91 14.07 1.40
CA LEU A 10 -9.52 13.80 1.05
C LEU A 10 -9.46 12.86 -0.14
N SER A 11 -8.69 13.25 -1.14
CA SER A 11 -8.43 12.45 -2.35
C SER A 11 -7.24 11.54 -2.15
N SER A 12 -7.33 10.29 -2.57
CA SER A 12 -6.21 9.34 -2.58
C SER A 12 -6.39 8.28 -3.65
N GLY A 13 -5.28 7.63 -4.03
CA GLY A 13 -5.28 6.41 -4.82
C GLY A 13 -5.41 5.16 -3.95
N LEU A 14 -5.41 4.00 -4.58
CA LEU A 14 -5.21 2.70 -3.95
C LEU A 14 -3.91 2.07 -4.42
N TYR A 15 -3.18 1.53 -3.46
CA TYR A 15 -1.83 1.02 -3.66
C TYR A 15 -1.64 -0.31 -2.95
N LEU A 16 -0.81 -1.17 -3.51
CA LEU A 16 -0.25 -2.32 -2.79
C LEU A 16 1.09 -1.92 -2.20
N ILE A 17 1.26 -2.09 -0.91
CA ILE A 17 2.56 -2.00 -0.25
C ILE A 17 3.02 -3.39 0.10
N THR A 18 4.21 -3.72 -0.31
CA THR A 18 4.81 -5.05 -0.11
C THR A 18 6.18 -4.93 0.54
N ALA A 19 6.54 -5.93 1.31
CA ALA A 19 7.82 -6.00 2.00
C ALA A 19 8.24 -7.47 2.19
N LYS A 20 9.50 -7.67 2.53
CA LYS A 20 10.07 -8.97 2.83
C LYS A 20 10.84 -8.91 4.16
N ALA A 21 10.64 -9.89 5.01
CA ALA A 21 11.43 -10.09 6.22
C ALA A 21 11.90 -11.55 6.25
N GLY A 22 13.20 -11.78 6.14
CA GLY A 22 13.74 -13.11 5.88
C GLY A 22 13.14 -13.70 4.59
N ASP A 23 12.51 -14.85 4.68
CA ASP A 23 11.81 -15.51 3.55
C ASP A 23 10.31 -15.14 3.48
N ALA A 24 9.79 -14.43 4.49
CA ALA A 24 8.37 -14.08 4.56
C ALA A 24 8.07 -12.88 3.64
N ARG A 25 7.14 -13.09 2.69
CA ARG A 25 6.61 -12.04 1.81
C ARG A 25 5.33 -11.48 2.41
N CYS A 26 5.28 -10.18 2.62
CA CYS A 26 4.14 -9.49 3.19
C CYS A 26 3.59 -8.43 2.24
N GLY A 27 2.30 -8.16 2.31
CA GLY A 27 1.68 -7.10 1.52
C GLY A 27 0.30 -6.71 2.03
N CYS A 28 -0.08 -5.45 1.81
CA CYS A 28 -1.38 -4.90 2.15
C CYS A 28 -1.81 -3.81 1.17
N VAL A 29 -3.12 -3.58 1.10
CA VAL A 29 -3.70 -2.44 0.37
C VAL A 29 -3.75 -1.23 1.28
N VAL A 30 -3.33 -0.09 0.76
CA VAL A 30 -3.41 1.20 1.45
C VAL A 30 -3.90 2.30 0.51
N ASN A 31 -4.37 3.40 1.09
CA ASN A 31 -4.68 4.65 0.38
C ASN A 31 -3.80 5.82 0.86
N THR A 32 -2.73 5.53 1.57
CA THR A 32 -1.91 6.53 2.28
C THR A 32 -0.53 6.78 1.65
N LEU A 33 -0.26 6.23 0.46
CA LEU A 33 0.99 6.49 -0.24
C LEU A 33 0.95 7.89 -0.88
N VAL A 34 1.98 8.69 -0.63
CA VAL A 34 2.11 10.06 -1.15
C VAL A 34 3.56 10.35 -1.52
N GLN A 35 3.76 11.02 -2.66
CA GLN A 35 5.06 11.62 -2.97
C GLN A 35 5.22 12.91 -2.15
N VAL A 36 6.30 12.99 -1.36
CA VAL A 36 6.55 14.11 -0.44
C VAL A 36 7.73 14.99 -0.84
N ALA A 37 8.62 14.49 -1.71
CA ALA A 37 9.71 15.28 -2.28
C ALA A 37 10.07 14.77 -3.68
N SER A 38 10.64 15.65 -4.51
CA SER A 38 11.09 15.32 -5.86
C SER A 38 12.60 15.08 -5.94
N GLU A 39 13.38 15.68 -5.03
CA GLU A 39 14.85 15.55 -5.01
C GLU A 39 15.39 15.54 -3.58
N PRO A 40 15.86 14.39 -3.10
CA PRO A 40 15.66 13.08 -3.73
C PRO A 40 14.19 12.71 -3.83
N ALA A 41 13.83 11.91 -4.85
CA ALA A 41 12.46 11.40 -4.98
C ALA A 41 12.10 10.60 -3.71
N THR A 42 11.09 11.05 -3.00
CA THR A 42 10.75 10.53 -1.67
C THR A 42 9.25 10.26 -1.59
N LEU A 43 8.89 9.10 -1.08
CA LEU A 43 7.52 8.69 -0.79
C LEU A 43 7.31 8.55 0.71
N SER A 44 6.08 8.78 1.14
CA SER A 44 5.63 8.40 2.48
C SER A 44 4.43 7.46 2.41
N VAL A 45 4.32 6.55 3.38
CA VAL A 45 3.17 5.67 3.54
C VAL A 45 2.87 5.44 5.02
N SER A 46 1.59 5.41 5.38
CA SER A 46 1.14 5.12 6.73
C SER A 46 0.53 3.72 6.80
N LEU A 47 1.03 2.86 7.69
CA LEU A 47 0.52 1.51 7.93
C LEU A 47 0.19 1.29 9.40
N ASN A 48 -0.88 0.51 9.65
CA ASN A 48 -1.26 0.11 11.00
C ASN A 48 -0.14 -0.71 11.66
N LYS A 49 0.13 -0.43 12.93
CA LYS A 49 1.19 -1.09 13.72
C LYS A 49 1.03 -2.61 13.83
N GLU A 50 -0.21 -3.11 13.78
CA GLU A 50 -0.52 -4.54 13.88
C GLU A 50 -0.43 -5.28 12.53
N ASN A 51 -0.12 -4.59 11.43
CA ASN A 51 -0.03 -5.20 10.11
C ASN A 51 1.30 -5.96 9.97
N ALA A 52 1.24 -7.19 9.43
CA ALA A 52 2.45 -7.99 9.17
C ALA A 52 3.43 -7.28 8.21
N THR A 53 2.90 -6.52 7.25
CA THR A 53 3.72 -5.72 6.33
C THR A 53 4.49 -4.62 7.09
N THR A 54 3.88 -4.01 8.11
CA THR A 54 4.54 -3.05 8.99
C THR A 54 5.74 -3.66 9.70
N ALA A 55 5.56 -4.85 10.29
CA ALA A 55 6.65 -5.57 10.94
C ALA A 55 7.79 -5.89 9.97
N ALA A 56 7.46 -6.33 8.74
CA ALA A 56 8.45 -6.62 7.72
C ALA A 56 9.23 -5.37 7.27
N ILE A 57 8.57 -4.20 7.16
CA ILE A 57 9.24 -2.93 6.85
C ILE A 57 10.16 -2.48 7.99
N LEU A 58 9.70 -2.61 9.24
CA LEU A 58 10.54 -2.27 10.42
C LEU A 58 11.81 -3.13 10.48
N GLU A 59 11.73 -4.40 10.10
CA GLU A 59 12.87 -5.31 10.09
C GLU A 59 13.81 -5.05 8.91
N SER A 60 13.27 -4.91 7.70
CA SER A 60 14.07 -4.81 6.47
C SER A 60 14.51 -3.39 6.11
N GLY A 61 13.80 -2.36 6.61
CA GLY A 61 14.01 -0.96 6.21
C GLY A 61 13.59 -0.69 4.74
N ARG A 62 12.79 -1.57 4.12
CA ARG A 62 12.43 -1.47 2.70
C ARG A 62 10.99 -1.82 2.43
N PHE A 63 10.42 -1.20 1.41
CA PHE A 63 9.14 -1.63 0.84
C PHE A 63 9.08 -1.38 -0.67
N ALA A 64 8.23 -2.12 -1.35
CA ALA A 64 7.81 -1.79 -2.70
C ALA A 64 6.35 -1.31 -2.70
N ALA A 65 6.03 -0.44 -3.63
CA ALA A 65 4.68 0.08 -3.83
C ALA A 65 4.24 -0.15 -5.27
N THR A 66 3.03 -0.68 -5.48
CA THR A 66 2.39 -0.79 -6.78
C THR A 66 1.17 0.10 -6.85
N VAL A 67 1.09 0.96 -7.85
CA VAL A 67 -0.10 1.77 -8.15
C VAL A 67 -1.11 0.88 -8.85
N LEU A 68 -2.29 0.71 -8.28
CA LEU A 68 -3.35 -0.13 -8.86
C LEU A 68 -4.11 0.59 -9.97
N ALA A 69 -4.47 -0.16 -11.02
CA ALA A 69 -5.35 0.30 -12.09
C ALA A 69 -6.83 0.18 -11.71
N GLU A 70 -7.71 0.95 -12.37
CA GLU A 70 -9.17 0.87 -12.14
C GLU A 70 -9.75 -0.50 -12.43
N ASP A 71 -9.15 -1.27 -13.35
CA ASP A 71 -9.58 -2.63 -13.70
C ASP A 71 -9.18 -3.70 -12.67
N THR A 72 -8.42 -3.34 -11.64
CA THR A 72 -7.99 -4.28 -10.58
C THR A 72 -9.19 -5.05 -10.02
N PRO A 73 -9.19 -6.41 -10.06
CA PRO A 73 -10.28 -7.21 -9.53
C PRO A 73 -10.46 -7.01 -8.01
N MET A 74 -11.71 -7.01 -7.56
CA MET A 74 -12.03 -6.94 -6.12
C MET A 74 -11.43 -8.12 -5.33
N GLU A 75 -11.21 -9.27 -5.99
CA GLU A 75 -10.56 -10.43 -5.38
C GLU A 75 -9.10 -10.13 -5.00
N LEU A 76 -8.33 -9.48 -5.88
CA LEU A 76 -6.94 -9.08 -5.59
C LEU A 76 -6.90 -8.06 -4.44
N ILE A 77 -7.78 -7.05 -4.49
CA ILE A 77 -7.90 -6.05 -3.43
C ILE A 77 -8.28 -6.71 -2.10
N GLY A 78 -9.23 -7.66 -2.13
CA GLY A 78 -9.67 -8.43 -0.97
C GLY A 78 -8.55 -9.26 -0.36
N THR A 79 -7.78 -9.95 -1.17
CA THR A 79 -6.63 -10.77 -0.73
C THR A 79 -5.61 -9.95 0.02
N PHE A 80 -5.22 -8.79 -0.50
CA PHE A 80 -4.23 -7.93 0.15
C PHE A 80 -4.80 -7.01 1.24
N GLY A 81 -6.10 -6.67 1.17
CA GLY A 81 -6.73 -5.71 2.08
C GLY A 81 -7.40 -6.32 3.31
N PHE A 82 -7.91 -7.56 3.21
CA PHE A 82 -8.74 -8.16 4.26
C PHE A 82 -8.16 -9.43 4.89
N HIS A 83 -7.06 -9.97 4.38
CA HIS A 83 -6.34 -11.11 4.95
C HIS A 83 -5.01 -10.66 5.54
N THR A 84 -4.48 -11.42 6.50
CA THR A 84 -3.14 -11.19 7.03
C THR A 84 -2.10 -12.02 6.28
N SER A 85 -0.93 -11.43 6.02
CA SER A 85 0.21 -12.16 5.45
C SER A 85 0.83 -13.18 6.41
N ALA A 86 0.44 -13.15 7.69
CA ALA A 86 0.88 -14.16 8.67
C ALA A 86 0.26 -15.54 8.39
N ASP A 87 -0.98 -15.57 7.85
CA ASP A 87 -1.74 -16.82 7.67
C ASP A 87 -1.94 -17.19 6.19
N THR A 88 -1.70 -16.25 5.28
CA THR A 88 -2.01 -16.41 3.85
C THR A 88 -0.83 -16.00 2.99
N ASP A 89 -0.38 -16.87 2.09
CA ASP A 89 0.53 -16.47 1.01
C ASP A 89 -0.27 -15.72 -0.07
N LYS A 90 -0.30 -14.41 0.05
CA LYS A 90 -1.04 -13.52 -0.85
C LYS A 90 -0.48 -13.50 -2.28
N PHE A 91 0.79 -13.87 -2.44
CA PHE A 91 1.46 -13.90 -3.73
C PHE A 91 1.24 -15.19 -4.53
N ALA A 92 0.65 -16.23 -3.90
CA ALA A 92 0.36 -17.48 -4.59
C ALA A 92 -0.71 -17.33 -5.68
N ALA A 93 -1.59 -16.32 -5.57
CA ALA A 93 -2.72 -16.09 -6.47
C ALA A 93 -2.53 -14.91 -7.44
N CYS A 94 -1.33 -14.32 -7.49
CA CYS A 94 -1.06 -13.17 -8.36
C CYS A 94 0.31 -13.21 -9.01
N ALA A 95 0.44 -12.57 -10.17
CA ALA A 95 1.73 -12.36 -10.81
C ALA A 95 2.54 -11.34 -10.01
N SER A 96 3.78 -11.70 -9.68
CA SER A 96 4.70 -10.87 -8.92
C SER A 96 6.13 -11.01 -9.43
N ALA A 97 6.96 -10.02 -9.13
CA ALA A 97 8.39 -10.02 -9.41
C ALA A 97 9.15 -9.51 -8.17
N LEU A 98 10.46 -9.56 -8.24
CA LEU A 98 11.36 -9.00 -7.21
C LEU A 98 12.05 -7.76 -7.78
N ASP A 99 12.22 -6.74 -6.94
CA ASP A 99 13.05 -5.58 -7.27
C ASP A 99 14.56 -5.90 -7.06
N GLY A 100 15.42 -4.90 -7.30
CA GLY A 100 16.86 -5.07 -7.15
C GLY A 100 17.34 -5.36 -5.73
N ALA A 101 16.48 -5.15 -4.72
CA ALA A 101 16.73 -5.47 -3.31
C ALA A 101 15.98 -6.75 -2.85
N GLU A 102 15.46 -7.54 -3.80
CA GLU A 102 14.68 -8.76 -3.56
C GLU A 102 13.36 -8.54 -2.81
N VAL A 103 12.81 -7.32 -2.82
CA VAL A 103 11.48 -7.03 -2.28
C VAL A 103 10.43 -7.43 -3.32
N PRO A 104 9.43 -8.25 -2.97
CA PRO A 104 8.40 -8.64 -3.92
C PRO A 104 7.46 -7.48 -4.26
N TYR A 105 6.99 -7.40 -5.50
CA TYR A 105 5.93 -6.50 -5.91
C TYR A 105 4.97 -7.19 -6.89
N VAL A 106 3.70 -6.78 -6.87
CA VAL A 106 2.68 -7.32 -7.77
C VAL A 106 2.77 -6.62 -9.12
N THR A 107 2.76 -7.39 -10.20
CA THR A 107 2.88 -6.87 -11.56
C THR A 107 1.55 -6.77 -12.28
N GLU A 108 0.60 -7.68 -12.01
CA GLU A 108 -0.71 -7.65 -12.65
C GLU A 108 -1.57 -6.51 -12.11
N HIS A 109 -2.33 -5.86 -13.00
CA HIS A 109 -3.14 -4.67 -12.70
C HIS A 109 -2.35 -3.51 -12.08
N GLY A 110 -1.01 -3.52 -12.19
CA GLY A 110 -0.14 -2.44 -11.76
C GLY A 110 0.13 -1.45 -12.89
N LEU A 111 0.00 -0.15 -12.62
CA LEU A 111 0.36 0.91 -13.56
C LEU A 111 1.81 1.33 -13.42
N ALA A 112 2.29 1.38 -12.18
CA ALA A 112 3.65 1.75 -11.86
C ALA A 112 4.08 1.04 -10.57
N ARG A 113 5.39 0.87 -10.42
CA ARG A 113 5.98 0.36 -9.18
C ARG A 113 7.11 1.25 -8.69
N PHE A 114 7.33 1.24 -7.39
CA PHE A 114 8.42 1.95 -6.72
C PHE A 114 9.11 1.01 -5.74
N SER A 115 10.44 1.04 -5.69
CA SER A 115 11.25 0.43 -4.64
C SER A 115 11.79 1.50 -3.74
N VAL A 116 11.57 1.36 -2.44
CA VAL A 116 11.78 2.44 -1.46
C VAL A 116 12.65 1.95 -0.31
N SER A 117 13.71 2.71 -0.01
CA SER A 117 14.53 2.56 1.18
C SER A 117 14.05 3.53 2.25
N VAL A 118 13.64 3.02 3.41
CA VAL A 118 13.11 3.83 4.52
C VAL A 118 14.24 4.62 5.16
N ILE A 119 14.05 5.92 5.31
CA ILE A 119 14.98 6.82 5.96
C ILE A 119 14.47 7.35 7.31
N GLU A 120 13.14 7.31 7.53
CA GLU A 120 12.52 7.77 8.76
C GLU A 120 11.26 6.96 9.06
N THR A 121 11.03 6.66 10.32
CA THR A 121 9.82 5.99 10.83
C THR A 121 9.24 6.82 11.97
N ILE A 122 8.03 7.33 11.79
CA ILE A 122 7.37 8.23 12.74
C ILE A 122 6.18 7.52 13.36
N ASP A 123 6.12 7.50 14.69
CA ASP A 123 4.95 7.00 15.42
C ASP A 123 3.85 8.05 15.41
N VAL A 124 2.71 7.72 14.79
CA VAL A 124 1.54 8.59 14.72
C VAL A 124 0.32 7.99 15.46
N GLY A 125 0.57 7.20 16.49
CA GLY A 125 -0.46 6.57 17.32
C GLY A 125 -0.77 5.13 16.87
N SER A 126 -1.88 4.89 16.19
CA SER A 126 -2.26 3.55 15.71
C SER A 126 -1.43 3.06 14.52
N HIS A 127 -0.70 3.95 13.87
CA HIS A 127 0.08 3.71 12.66
C HIS A 127 1.53 4.17 12.82
N TYR A 128 2.40 3.64 11.96
CA TYR A 128 3.68 4.26 11.63
C TYR A 128 3.58 4.96 10.29
N LEU A 129 4.15 6.15 10.21
CA LEU A 129 4.44 6.84 8.95
C LEU A 129 5.87 6.53 8.55
N PHE A 130 6.03 5.78 7.47
CA PHE A 130 7.34 5.52 6.87
C PHE A 130 7.62 6.58 5.80
N VAL A 131 8.80 7.16 5.84
CA VAL A 131 9.31 8.06 4.81
C VAL A 131 10.53 7.42 4.19
N GLY A 132 10.62 7.35 2.87
CA GLY A 132 11.72 6.67 2.22
C GLY A 132 12.08 7.25 0.86
N VAL A 133 13.34 7.09 0.49
CA VAL A 133 13.88 7.47 -0.81
C VAL A 133 13.56 6.39 -1.84
N VAL A 134 13.08 6.82 -3.00
CA VAL A 134 12.82 5.95 -4.13
C VAL A 134 14.15 5.56 -4.79
N GLU A 135 14.47 4.27 -4.79
CA GLU A 135 15.66 3.73 -5.44
C GLU A 135 15.38 3.25 -6.87
N GLU A 136 14.16 2.74 -7.10
CA GLU A 136 13.71 2.32 -8.43
C GLU A 136 12.27 2.79 -8.65
N ALA A 137 11.98 3.19 -9.88
CA ALA A 137 10.62 3.51 -10.34
C ALA A 137 10.43 3.02 -11.76
N GLU A 138 9.29 2.40 -12.06
CA GLU A 138 9.00 1.83 -13.37
C GLU A 138 7.52 1.95 -13.70
N VAL A 139 7.22 2.30 -14.95
CA VAL A 139 5.87 2.20 -15.51
C VAL A 139 5.65 0.76 -15.97
N LEU A 140 4.65 0.09 -15.40
CA LEU A 140 4.33 -1.31 -15.72
C LEU A 140 3.32 -1.42 -16.86
N SER A 141 2.30 -0.56 -16.86
CA SER A 141 1.27 -0.55 -17.90
C SER A 141 0.64 0.84 -18.06
N ALA A 142 -0.09 1.03 -19.14
CA ALA A 142 -0.95 2.20 -19.34
C ALA A 142 -2.35 1.92 -18.75
N GLY A 143 -3.03 2.97 -18.27
CA GLY A 143 -4.38 2.88 -17.72
C GLY A 143 -4.68 4.03 -16.78
N ASP A 144 -5.88 4.01 -16.21
CA ASP A 144 -6.31 4.98 -15.20
C ASP A 144 -6.04 4.44 -13.80
N PRO A 145 -5.46 5.28 -12.90
CA PRO A 145 -5.16 4.85 -11.54
C PRO A 145 -6.45 4.68 -10.73
N LEU A 146 -6.52 3.57 -9.98
CA LEU A 146 -7.62 3.31 -9.06
C LEU A 146 -7.60 4.33 -7.93
N THR A 147 -8.59 5.22 -7.91
CA THR A 147 -8.78 6.16 -6.82
C THR A 147 -9.63 5.55 -5.69
N TYR A 148 -9.47 6.06 -4.48
CA TYR A 148 -10.29 5.63 -3.33
C TYR A 148 -11.77 5.95 -3.55
N ALA A 149 -12.07 7.08 -4.20
CA ALA A 149 -13.43 7.46 -4.58
C ALA A 149 -14.04 6.47 -5.58
N TYR A 150 -13.31 6.06 -6.62
CA TYR A 150 -13.77 5.05 -7.58
C TYR A 150 -13.99 3.70 -6.92
N TYR A 151 -13.07 3.29 -6.05
CA TYR A 151 -13.18 2.05 -5.27
C TYR A 151 -14.48 1.96 -4.49
N HIS A 152 -14.88 3.04 -3.80
CA HIS A 152 -16.12 3.08 -3.05
C HIS A 152 -17.36 3.23 -3.93
N ALA A 153 -17.37 4.20 -4.85
CA ALA A 153 -18.55 4.57 -5.61
C ALA A 153 -18.90 3.57 -6.73
N VAL A 154 -17.88 3.02 -7.38
CA VAL A 154 -18.06 2.16 -8.56
C VAL A 154 -17.89 0.68 -8.22
N LYS A 155 -16.82 0.35 -7.49
CA LYS A 155 -16.53 -1.05 -7.11
C LYS A 155 -17.29 -1.53 -5.86
N GLY A 156 -17.95 -0.63 -5.12
CA GLY A 156 -18.66 -0.98 -3.88
C GLY A 156 -17.73 -1.45 -2.77
N GLY A 157 -16.49 -1.00 -2.79
CA GLY A 157 -15.47 -1.39 -1.83
C GLY A 157 -15.74 -0.87 -0.42
N LYS A 158 -15.16 -1.54 0.58
CA LYS A 158 -15.25 -1.19 2.00
C LYS A 158 -13.87 -0.91 2.57
N THR A 159 -13.82 -0.03 3.57
CA THR A 159 -12.60 0.29 4.31
C THR A 159 -12.41 -0.73 5.43
N PRO A 160 -11.27 -1.46 5.49
CA PRO A 160 -10.99 -2.36 6.60
C PRO A 160 -10.86 -1.61 7.94
N PRO A 161 -11.24 -2.21 9.09
CA PRO A 161 -11.20 -1.55 10.40
C PRO A 161 -9.82 -1.03 10.84
N LYS A 162 -8.75 -1.60 10.30
CA LYS A 162 -7.36 -1.20 10.61
C LYS A 162 -6.78 -0.18 9.62
N ALA A 163 -7.53 0.25 8.63
CA ALA A 163 -7.07 1.28 7.69
C ALA A 163 -6.99 2.66 8.35
N ALA A 164 -6.01 3.47 7.95
CA ALA A 164 -5.83 4.84 8.47
C ALA A 164 -7.07 5.73 8.29
N THR A 165 -7.88 5.44 7.28
CA THR A 165 -9.07 6.20 6.91
C THR A 165 -10.39 5.56 7.38
N TYR A 166 -10.32 4.50 8.21
CA TYR A 166 -11.52 3.83 8.74
C TYR A 166 -12.33 4.76 9.64
N ASN A 167 -13.61 4.86 9.37
CA ASN A 167 -14.58 5.58 10.20
C ASN A 167 -15.65 4.61 10.70
N ASN A 168 -15.89 4.56 12.03
CA ASN A 168 -16.95 3.75 12.63
C ASN A 168 -18.33 4.28 12.20
N GLY A 169 -18.78 3.98 11.01
CA GLY A 169 -20.05 4.48 10.46
C GLY A 169 -20.16 4.31 8.94
N ASP A 170 -19.19 3.61 8.36
CA ASP A 170 -19.24 3.14 6.97
C ASP A 170 -19.83 1.74 6.86
#